data_f83083bbc6596c972fdde5aaabcbe6fa
#
_entry.id   f83083bbc6596c972fdde5aaabcbe6fa
#
_cell.length_a   1.000
_cell.length_b   1.000
_cell.length_c   1.000
_cell.angle_alpha   90.00
_cell.angle_beta   90.00
_cell.angle_gamma   90.00
#
_symmetry.space_group_name_H-M   'P 1'
#
loop_
_entity.id
_entity.type
_entity.pdbx_description
1 polymer ?
#
loop_
_entity_poly.entity_id
_entity_poly.type
_entity_poly.pdbx_seq_one_letter_code
_entity_poly.pdbx_strand_id
1 'polypeptide(L)'
;MNIKITYYLSLISLIGMSACGNEKQNPSVNYPIFDTSLTDTTYANRALSLFSITDKQWLEVHYEQIATDTFLCRTFFEKSLTLVQNKLENIPFKDISEQKFKLVYFGNYPSAFAERLAYYCDFETIKAELYSWETVTKSDNILLVINQLNIDKESFTDFFEGAYPYKNQITVINFEQIKNLFYCSKYPTVLQIYESNAITQDWAAQLIFGGIQAKGLFPITLSDNFQKGQGDTSTPIIRLRYTLPESVNMNAKRLGDIEKIMARAIRKKAIPGGQVMVIKSGQVVHYQSYGNFTYDKNQAVHNLNLYDVASVTKAFGTTLATMKLYDDGLLDIEKRLKDYVPKSQKSPSRNLKIRHLLTHRTGLPPNAPISKYVRIKDTVSTAYKAYFASHNSKEYPIKIVESQYMSKQVQQELWNEIYKIRPERSRNYLYSDVNFALIQSVNETISGEKMDKYLDRYIYHRLGLNKLLFNPLKKYSKDFIAPTILDKKWRYGLLQGEVHDEMAALLGGVSGNAGLFANANELGILSQMLLNRGNYAGEEIFSSKTVNDFTAKKYSGHRALGFDKKGAGCYEGASKETFGHSGYTGTCVWIDPQMNLIYIFLSNRVYPDPKNTKLMDLKTRKLVHRAIYKSLK
;
A
#
# COMPACT_ATOMS: atom_id res chain seq x y z
N MET A 1 20.32 -43.86 -17.34
CA MET A 1 20.21 -42.65 -16.54
C MET A 1 19.87 -41.40 -17.38
N ASN A 2 20.51 -41.19 -18.55
CA ASN A 2 20.24 -40.05 -19.41
C ASN A 2 18.82 -40.02 -20.06
N ILE A 3 18.22 -41.14 -20.39
CA ILE A 3 16.90 -41.24 -21.02
C ILE A 3 15.76 -40.89 -20.06
N LYS A 4 15.87 -41.24 -18.77
CA LYS A 4 14.90 -40.83 -17.76
C LYS A 4 14.93 -39.32 -17.46
N ILE A 5 16.10 -38.69 -17.50
CA ILE A 5 16.25 -37.26 -17.30
C ILE A 5 15.63 -36.48 -18.45
N THR A 6 15.79 -36.89 -19.69
CA THR A 6 15.18 -36.24 -20.86
C THR A 6 13.65 -36.37 -20.86
N TYR A 7 13.11 -37.52 -20.40
CA TYR A 7 11.67 -37.73 -20.27
C TYR A 7 11.07 -36.87 -19.16
N TYR A 8 11.78 -36.71 -18.04
CA TYR A 8 11.39 -35.83 -16.93
C TYR A 8 11.36 -34.36 -17.32
N LEU A 9 12.17 -33.94 -18.25
CA LEU A 9 12.36 -32.54 -18.62
C LEU A 9 11.37 -32.09 -19.69
N SER A 10 10.97 -32.98 -20.61
CA SER A 10 9.83 -32.74 -21.50
C SER A 10 8.50 -32.68 -20.75
N LEU A 11 8.40 -33.36 -19.61
CA LEU A 11 7.23 -33.31 -18.74
C LEU A 11 7.14 -31.97 -17.95
N ILE A 12 8.28 -31.35 -17.55
CA ILE A 12 8.27 -30.05 -16.84
C ILE A 12 7.68 -28.93 -17.70
N SER A 13 8.01 -28.86 -18.99
CA SER A 13 7.41 -27.87 -19.90
C SER A 13 5.92 -28.13 -20.14
N LEU A 14 5.50 -29.39 -20.23
CA LEU A 14 4.09 -29.78 -20.39
C LEU A 14 3.28 -29.59 -19.09
N ILE A 15 3.88 -29.85 -17.93
CA ILE A 15 3.18 -29.88 -16.65
C ILE A 15 3.18 -28.49 -15.97
N GLY A 16 4.22 -27.67 -16.18
CA GLY A 16 4.17 -26.24 -15.81
C GLY A 16 3.01 -25.53 -16.49
N MET A 17 2.75 -25.85 -17.76
CA MET A 17 1.60 -25.37 -18.52
C MET A 17 0.25 -25.95 -18.02
N SER A 18 0.20 -27.23 -17.61
CA SER A 18 -1.03 -27.90 -17.19
C SER A 18 -1.43 -27.57 -15.75
N ALA A 19 -0.48 -27.46 -14.84
CA ALA A 19 -0.75 -27.16 -13.43
C ALA A 19 -1.27 -25.72 -13.20
N CYS A 20 -0.88 -24.78 -14.07
CA CYS A 20 -1.41 -23.42 -14.04
C CYS A 20 -2.70 -23.24 -14.86
N GLY A 21 -3.05 -24.17 -15.75
CA GLY A 21 -4.19 -24.07 -16.67
C GLY A 21 -5.46 -24.78 -16.24
N ASN A 22 -5.45 -25.59 -15.19
CA ASN A 22 -6.59 -26.42 -14.76
C ASN A 22 -7.33 -25.93 -13.52
N GLU A 23 -7.09 -24.70 -13.05
CA GLU A 23 -8.04 -24.09 -12.12
C GLU A 23 -9.33 -23.77 -12.88
N LYS A 24 -10.40 -24.51 -12.59
CA LYS A 24 -11.75 -24.15 -12.95
C LYS A 24 -11.93 -22.68 -12.58
N GLN A 25 -12.09 -21.83 -13.58
CA GLN A 25 -12.27 -20.39 -13.47
C GLN A 25 -13.23 -20.06 -12.34
N ASN A 26 -12.67 -19.65 -11.22
CA ASN A 26 -13.44 -18.91 -10.23
C ASN A 26 -13.47 -17.46 -10.77
N PRO A 27 -14.60 -16.89 -11.16
CA PRO A 27 -14.70 -15.65 -11.93
C PRO A 27 -14.24 -14.39 -11.18
N SER A 28 -13.58 -14.52 -10.03
CA SER A 28 -13.09 -13.42 -9.19
C SER A 28 -11.56 -13.30 -9.10
N VAL A 29 -10.81 -14.18 -9.75
CA VAL A 29 -9.33 -14.13 -9.74
C VAL A 29 -8.84 -13.85 -11.15
N ASN A 30 -8.61 -12.58 -11.48
CA ASN A 30 -7.93 -12.18 -12.70
C ASN A 30 -6.42 -12.45 -12.55
N TYR A 31 -6.00 -13.70 -12.69
CA TYR A 31 -4.65 -14.00 -13.12
C TYR A 31 -4.59 -13.86 -14.65
N PRO A 32 -3.53 -13.27 -15.24
CA PRO A 32 -3.42 -13.17 -16.68
C PRO A 32 -3.48 -14.56 -17.30
N ILE A 33 -4.26 -14.69 -18.37
CA ILE A 33 -4.45 -15.92 -19.16
C ILE A 33 -3.10 -16.25 -19.81
N PHE A 34 -2.59 -17.46 -19.58
CA PHE A 34 -1.36 -17.95 -20.19
C PHE A 34 -1.52 -18.14 -21.71
N ASP A 35 -0.56 -17.62 -22.47
CA ASP A 35 -0.39 -17.97 -23.88
C ASP A 35 0.28 -19.36 -23.98
N THR A 36 -0.45 -20.34 -24.47
CA THR A 36 -0.05 -21.76 -24.55
C THR A 36 0.77 -22.11 -25.78
N SER A 37 1.24 -21.12 -26.57
CA SER A 37 1.83 -21.37 -27.90
C SER A 37 3.35 -21.61 -27.95
N LEU A 38 4.08 -21.60 -26.82
CA LEU A 38 5.53 -21.70 -26.80
C LEU A 38 6.03 -23.01 -26.18
N THR A 39 6.33 -24.00 -27.04
CA THR A 39 6.99 -25.27 -26.68
C THR A 39 8.47 -25.24 -27.08
N ASP A 40 9.38 -24.95 -26.15
CA ASP A 40 10.79 -25.27 -26.31
C ASP A 40 11.36 -25.99 -25.07
N THR A 41 11.55 -27.29 -25.20
CA THR A 41 11.94 -28.23 -24.15
C THR A 41 13.41 -28.11 -23.69
N THR A 42 14.22 -27.33 -24.40
CA THR A 42 15.66 -27.22 -24.16
C THR A 42 16.02 -26.45 -22.89
N TYR A 43 15.15 -25.60 -22.41
CA TYR A 43 15.40 -24.68 -21.29
C TYR A 43 15.12 -25.28 -19.91
N ALA A 44 14.09 -26.10 -19.79
CA ALA A 44 13.80 -26.83 -18.55
C ALA A 44 14.98 -27.74 -18.15
N ASN A 45 15.67 -28.32 -19.13
CA ASN A 45 16.86 -29.13 -18.94
C ASN A 45 18.03 -28.35 -18.30
N ARG A 46 18.16 -27.07 -18.60
CA ARG A 46 19.21 -26.21 -18.07
C ARG A 46 18.87 -25.68 -16.68
N ALA A 47 17.61 -25.42 -16.40
CA ALA A 47 17.17 -24.94 -15.08
C ALA A 47 17.49 -25.92 -13.94
N LEU A 48 17.37 -27.23 -14.17
CA LEU A 48 17.68 -28.26 -13.13
C LEU A 48 19.17 -28.38 -12.78
N SER A 49 20.08 -27.89 -13.63
CA SER A 49 21.51 -27.84 -13.28
C SER A 49 21.87 -26.72 -12.30
N LEU A 50 20.91 -25.82 -12.02
CA LEU A 50 21.05 -24.66 -11.15
C LEU A 50 20.97 -24.98 -9.66
N PHE A 51 20.44 -26.15 -9.31
CA PHE A 51 20.17 -26.47 -7.92
C PHE A 51 21.38 -27.15 -7.27
N SER A 52 21.59 -26.88 -5.98
CA SER A 52 22.49 -27.63 -5.14
C SER A 52 22.11 -29.13 -5.12
N ILE A 53 23.00 -30.01 -4.70
CA ILE A 53 22.69 -31.46 -4.58
C ILE A 53 21.47 -31.66 -3.68
N THR A 54 21.31 -30.86 -2.62
CA THR A 54 20.18 -30.89 -1.70
C THR A 54 18.88 -30.46 -2.36
N ASP A 55 18.94 -29.43 -3.22
CA ASP A 55 17.77 -28.96 -3.97
C ASP A 55 17.36 -29.97 -5.05
N LYS A 56 18.30 -30.66 -5.67
CA LYS A 56 18.02 -31.77 -6.63
C LYS A 56 17.30 -32.94 -5.97
N GLN A 57 17.73 -33.35 -4.78
CA GLN A 57 17.06 -34.40 -4.01
C GLN A 57 15.65 -33.96 -3.59
N TRP A 58 15.49 -32.72 -3.19
CA TRP A 58 14.16 -32.15 -2.88
C TRP A 58 13.25 -32.17 -4.09
N LEU A 59 13.74 -31.78 -5.26
CA LEU A 59 13.02 -31.79 -6.53
C LEU A 59 12.58 -33.20 -6.94
N GLU A 60 13.45 -34.19 -6.83
CA GLU A 60 13.11 -35.57 -7.16
C GLU A 60 11.97 -36.12 -6.30
N VAL A 61 11.93 -35.75 -5.01
CA VAL A 61 10.90 -36.20 -4.06
C VAL A 61 9.57 -35.47 -4.27
N HIS A 62 9.57 -34.21 -4.70
CA HIS A 62 8.38 -33.38 -4.77
C HIS A 62 7.88 -33.12 -6.19
N TYR A 63 8.47 -33.75 -7.19
CA TYR A 63 8.24 -33.45 -8.60
C TYR A 63 6.76 -33.53 -9.03
N GLU A 64 6.07 -34.61 -8.68
CA GLU A 64 4.66 -34.79 -9.01
C GLU A 64 3.75 -33.78 -8.27
N GLN A 65 4.16 -33.37 -7.07
CA GLN A 65 3.45 -32.36 -6.28
C GLN A 65 3.67 -30.93 -6.81
N ILE A 66 4.88 -30.61 -7.32
CA ILE A 66 5.17 -29.29 -7.93
C ILE A 66 4.24 -29.05 -9.11
N ALA A 67 3.99 -30.06 -9.92
CA ALA A 67 3.15 -29.96 -11.11
C ALA A 67 1.66 -29.67 -10.81
N THR A 68 1.20 -30.00 -9.61
CA THR A 68 -0.21 -29.88 -9.20
C THR A 68 -0.43 -28.84 -8.10
N ASP A 69 0.62 -28.30 -7.49
CA ASP A 69 0.57 -27.39 -6.35
C ASP A 69 1.20 -26.02 -6.69
N THR A 70 0.34 -25.01 -6.82
CA THR A 70 0.75 -23.62 -7.13
C THR A 70 1.78 -23.09 -6.14
N PHE A 71 1.71 -23.46 -4.86
CA PHE A 71 2.68 -23.01 -3.86
C PHE A 71 4.07 -23.61 -4.09
N LEU A 72 4.15 -24.88 -4.42
CA LEU A 72 5.43 -25.53 -4.73
C LEU A 72 6.03 -24.98 -6.02
N CYS A 73 5.20 -24.74 -7.06
CA CYS A 73 5.61 -24.11 -8.31
C CYS A 73 6.21 -22.71 -8.06
N ARG A 74 5.53 -21.87 -7.28
CA ARG A 74 6.06 -20.55 -6.90
C ARG A 74 7.38 -20.65 -6.13
N THR A 75 7.50 -21.58 -5.21
CA THR A 75 8.72 -21.79 -4.41
C THR A 75 9.89 -22.24 -5.29
N PHE A 76 9.61 -23.06 -6.29
CA PHE A 76 10.61 -23.51 -7.27
C PHE A 76 11.15 -22.32 -8.07
N PHE A 77 10.28 -21.52 -8.68
CA PHE A 77 10.69 -20.35 -9.45
C PHE A 77 11.42 -19.29 -8.60
N GLU A 78 10.99 -19.06 -7.35
CA GLU A 78 11.69 -18.15 -6.43
C GLU A 78 13.16 -18.55 -6.25
N LYS A 79 13.44 -19.87 -6.10
CA LYS A 79 14.80 -20.38 -5.93
C LYS A 79 15.67 -20.27 -7.20
N SER A 80 15.06 -20.15 -8.37
CA SER A 80 15.79 -20.11 -9.63
C SER A 80 16.25 -18.70 -10.04
N LEU A 81 15.68 -17.64 -9.46
CA LEU A 81 16.08 -16.28 -9.82
C LEU A 81 17.52 -16.01 -9.40
N THR A 82 18.36 -15.65 -10.38
CA THR A 82 19.80 -15.51 -10.17
C THR A 82 20.22 -14.05 -10.36
N LEU A 83 20.60 -13.39 -9.27
CA LEU A 83 21.28 -12.09 -9.32
C LEU A 83 22.74 -12.32 -9.67
N VAL A 84 23.06 -12.30 -10.98
CA VAL A 84 24.38 -12.71 -11.49
C VAL A 84 25.45 -11.69 -11.15
N GLN A 85 25.10 -10.41 -11.21
CA GLN A 85 25.97 -9.29 -10.84
C GLN A 85 25.20 -8.27 -10.01
N ASN A 86 25.81 -7.80 -8.92
CA ASN A 86 25.34 -6.69 -8.07
C ASN A 86 26.54 -5.88 -7.55
N LYS A 87 27.43 -5.49 -8.48
CA LYS A 87 28.71 -4.83 -8.17
C LYS A 87 28.57 -3.48 -7.47
N LEU A 88 27.40 -2.83 -7.61
CA LEU A 88 27.09 -1.56 -6.95
C LEU A 88 26.32 -1.75 -5.64
N GLU A 89 25.99 -2.99 -5.28
CA GLU A 89 25.16 -3.34 -4.10
C GLU A 89 23.85 -2.55 -4.04
N ASN A 90 23.30 -2.18 -5.22
CA ASN A 90 22.07 -1.39 -5.34
C ASN A 90 20.80 -2.25 -5.28
N ILE A 91 20.91 -3.59 -5.38
CA ILE A 91 19.80 -4.50 -5.15
C ILE A 91 19.94 -5.12 -3.76
N PRO A 92 18.87 -5.04 -2.94
CA PRO A 92 17.59 -4.36 -3.20
C PRO A 92 17.71 -2.83 -3.16
N PHE A 93 16.91 -2.15 -4.01
CA PHE A 93 16.83 -0.69 -3.98
C PHE A 93 16.41 -0.21 -2.58
N LYS A 94 17.20 0.70 -2.01
CA LYS A 94 16.91 1.39 -0.74
C LYS A 94 16.14 2.69 -1.05
N ASP A 95 16.21 3.72 -0.44
CA ASP A 95 15.72 5.11 -0.63
C ASP A 95 14.88 5.36 -1.90
N ILE A 96 13.85 4.52 -2.13
CA ILE A 96 13.07 4.51 -3.39
C ILE A 96 12.30 5.81 -3.65
N SER A 97 12.06 6.59 -2.62
CA SER A 97 11.36 7.88 -2.71
C SER A 97 12.16 8.97 -3.42
N GLU A 98 13.49 8.90 -3.33
CA GLU A 98 14.40 9.87 -3.97
C GLU A 98 14.74 9.49 -5.42
N GLN A 99 14.21 8.36 -5.89
CA GLN A 99 14.57 7.76 -7.17
C GLN A 99 13.41 7.82 -8.15
N LYS A 100 13.73 8.02 -9.42
CA LYS A 100 12.79 7.91 -10.52
C LYS A 100 13.01 6.59 -11.24
N PHE A 101 11.96 5.81 -11.42
CA PHE A 101 12.04 4.51 -12.09
C PHE A 101 11.46 4.59 -13.50
N LYS A 102 12.20 4.00 -14.46
CA LYS A 102 11.76 3.82 -15.84
C LYS A 102 11.85 2.35 -16.20
N LEU A 103 10.73 1.77 -16.59
CA LEU A 103 10.65 0.42 -17.12
C LEU A 103 10.84 0.47 -18.64
N VAL A 104 12.04 0.14 -19.09
CA VAL A 104 12.37 0.04 -20.52
C VAL A 104 12.39 -1.43 -20.91
N TYR A 105 11.65 -1.84 -21.95
CA TYR A 105 11.54 -3.24 -22.27
C TYR A 105 11.73 -3.56 -23.75
N PHE A 106 12.40 -4.68 -24.03
CA PHE A 106 12.47 -5.34 -25.32
C PHE A 106 11.43 -6.47 -25.40
N GLY A 107 10.78 -6.60 -26.55
CA GLY A 107 9.86 -7.68 -26.84
C GLY A 107 8.50 -7.55 -26.18
N ASN A 108 8.03 -8.60 -25.52
CA ASN A 108 6.72 -8.63 -24.89
C ASN A 108 6.68 -7.78 -23.64
N TYR A 109 5.61 -7.01 -23.46
CA TYR A 109 5.40 -6.22 -22.24
C TYR A 109 5.36 -7.11 -21.01
N PRO A 110 6.20 -6.89 -19.99
CA PRO A 110 6.28 -7.74 -18.80
C PRO A 110 5.17 -7.37 -17.81
N SER A 111 3.92 -7.73 -18.12
CA SER A 111 2.72 -7.25 -17.41
C SER A 111 2.72 -7.57 -15.91
N ALA A 112 3.05 -8.81 -15.54
CA ALA A 112 3.07 -9.20 -14.12
C ALA A 112 4.24 -8.56 -13.33
N PHE A 113 5.37 -8.29 -14.01
CA PHE A 113 6.46 -7.50 -13.43
C PHE A 113 6.02 -6.06 -13.16
N ALA A 114 5.44 -5.40 -14.16
CA ALA A 114 4.96 -4.03 -14.06
C ALA A 114 3.84 -3.88 -13.01
N GLU A 115 2.90 -4.83 -12.95
CA GLU A 115 1.84 -4.86 -11.96
C GLU A 115 2.41 -4.98 -10.53
N ARG A 116 3.39 -5.85 -10.31
CA ARG A 116 4.06 -5.97 -9.02
C ARG A 116 4.92 -4.76 -8.68
N LEU A 117 5.62 -4.21 -9.67
CA LEU A 117 6.45 -3.02 -9.53
C LEU A 117 5.65 -1.84 -8.96
N ALA A 118 4.40 -1.65 -9.43
CA ALA A 118 3.48 -0.60 -9.00
C ALA A 118 3.12 -0.64 -7.50
N TYR A 119 3.41 -1.74 -6.80
CA TYR A 119 3.22 -1.84 -5.34
C TYR A 119 4.43 -1.32 -4.55
N TYR A 120 5.57 -1.12 -5.21
CA TYR A 120 6.80 -0.63 -4.59
C TYR A 120 7.10 0.82 -4.97
N CYS A 121 6.88 1.22 -6.23
CA CYS A 121 7.19 2.57 -6.71
C CYS A 121 6.27 3.02 -7.84
N ASP A 122 6.27 4.33 -8.12
CA ASP A 122 5.75 4.88 -9.37
C ASP A 122 6.84 4.76 -10.44
N PHE A 123 6.47 4.50 -11.71
CA PHE A 123 7.40 4.35 -12.82
C PHE A 123 6.77 4.76 -14.15
N GLU A 124 7.63 5.13 -15.10
CA GLU A 124 7.26 5.33 -16.51
C GLU A 124 7.57 4.06 -17.29
N THR A 125 6.76 3.75 -18.31
CA THR A 125 6.98 2.58 -19.16
C THR A 125 7.26 3.01 -20.58
N ILE A 126 8.35 2.51 -21.17
CA ILE A 126 8.77 2.87 -22.53
C ILE A 126 9.28 1.62 -23.24
N LYS A 127 8.85 1.40 -24.47
CA LYS A 127 9.39 0.34 -25.32
C LYS A 127 10.82 0.71 -25.76
N ALA A 128 11.76 -0.24 -25.76
CA ALA A 128 13.17 0.02 -25.96
C ALA A 128 13.46 0.73 -27.30
N GLU A 129 12.75 0.36 -28.37
CA GLU A 129 12.91 0.96 -29.71
C GLU A 129 12.49 2.45 -29.76
N LEU A 130 11.77 2.93 -28.76
CA LEU A 130 11.32 4.34 -28.64
C LEU A 130 12.09 5.13 -27.58
N TYR A 131 13.04 4.49 -26.88
CA TYR A 131 13.76 5.09 -25.78
C TYR A 131 14.95 5.94 -26.26
N SER A 132 15.01 7.20 -25.82
CA SER A 132 16.14 8.10 -26.09
C SER A 132 17.05 8.24 -24.86
N TRP A 133 18.30 7.87 -25.01
CA TRP A 133 19.33 7.99 -23.97
C TRP A 133 19.67 9.44 -23.60
N GLU A 134 19.41 10.39 -24.47
CA GLU A 134 19.65 11.82 -24.22
C GLU A 134 18.74 12.38 -23.10
N THR A 135 17.65 11.70 -22.79
CA THR A 135 16.66 12.12 -21.78
C THR A 135 17.01 11.64 -20.37
N VAL A 136 18.09 10.86 -20.20
CA VAL A 136 18.45 10.25 -18.90
C VAL A 136 19.02 11.30 -17.97
N THR A 137 18.46 11.40 -16.77
CA THR A 137 18.92 12.25 -15.68
C THR A 137 19.66 11.44 -14.62
N LYS A 138 20.44 12.10 -13.76
CA LYS A 138 21.21 11.43 -12.69
C LYS A 138 20.33 10.70 -11.66
N SER A 139 19.06 11.10 -11.53
CA SER A 139 18.10 10.47 -10.60
C SER A 139 17.32 9.31 -11.20
N ASP A 140 17.50 9.01 -12.48
CA ASP A 140 16.78 7.92 -13.15
C ASP A 140 17.41 6.56 -12.81
N ASN A 141 16.57 5.60 -12.50
CA ASN A 141 16.90 4.17 -12.42
C ASN A 141 16.14 3.44 -13.53
N ILE A 142 16.89 2.86 -14.43
CA ILE A 142 16.35 2.20 -15.61
C ILE A 142 16.29 0.70 -15.34
N LEU A 143 15.08 0.18 -15.26
CA LEU A 143 14.81 -1.26 -15.22
C LEU A 143 14.71 -1.76 -16.65
N LEU A 144 15.83 -2.23 -17.18
CA LEU A 144 15.91 -2.73 -18.55
C LEU A 144 15.49 -4.19 -18.61
N VAL A 145 14.28 -4.45 -19.07
CA VAL A 145 13.71 -5.79 -19.20
C VAL A 145 13.92 -6.32 -20.60
N ILE A 146 14.56 -7.46 -20.73
CA ILE A 146 14.72 -8.21 -21.97
C ILE A 146 13.78 -9.40 -21.91
N ASN A 147 12.65 -9.31 -22.62
CA ASN A 147 11.58 -10.33 -22.63
C ASN A 147 11.25 -10.74 -24.08
N GLN A 148 12.28 -11.16 -24.82
CA GLN A 148 12.16 -11.55 -26.23
C GLN A 148 13.11 -12.70 -26.56
N LEU A 149 12.61 -13.68 -27.30
CA LEU A 149 13.37 -14.86 -27.73
C LEU A 149 14.34 -14.57 -28.87
N ASN A 150 13.90 -13.79 -29.85
CA ASN A 150 14.67 -13.45 -31.05
C ASN A 150 14.74 -11.93 -31.20
N ILE A 151 15.88 -11.36 -30.84
CA ILE A 151 16.15 -9.93 -30.99
C ILE A 151 17.06 -9.75 -32.22
N ASP A 152 16.75 -8.75 -33.06
CA ASP A 152 17.65 -8.33 -34.13
C ASP A 152 18.99 -7.88 -33.50
N LYS A 153 20.07 -8.50 -33.98
CA LYS A 153 21.39 -8.33 -33.39
C LYS A 153 21.92 -6.91 -33.51
N GLU A 154 21.65 -6.26 -34.62
CA GLU A 154 22.14 -4.90 -34.90
C GLU A 154 21.45 -3.89 -34.01
N SER A 155 20.11 -3.85 -33.99
CA SER A 155 19.32 -2.97 -33.11
C SER A 155 19.63 -3.17 -31.64
N PHE A 156 19.92 -4.42 -31.21
CA PHE A 156 20.27 -4.72 -29.83
C PHE A 156 21.66 -4.21 -29.46
N THR A 157 22.63 -4.35 -30.38
CA THR A 157 23.99 -3.82 -30.18
C THR A 157 23.98 -2.31 -30.06
N ASP A 158 23.34 -1.62 -31.00
CA ASP A 158 23.23 -0.16 -31.01
C ASP A 158 22.57 0.38 -29.74
N PHE A 159 21.51 -0.27 -29.29
CA PHE A 159 20.86 0.09 -28.03
C PHE A 159 21.79 -0.02 -26.83
N PHE A 160 22.53 -1.12 -26.70
CA PHE A 160 23.46 -1.34 -25.58
C PHE A 160 24.70 -0.45 -25.67
N GLU A 161 25.15 -0.06 -26.84
CA GLU A 161 26.22 0.94 -27.01
C GLU A 161 25.76 2.33 -26.54
N GLY A 162 24.55 2.76 -26.92
CA GLY A 162 23.93 3.99 -26.43
C GLY A 162 23.66 3.98 -24.91
N ALA A 163 23.33 2.81 -24.36
CA ALA A 163 23.07 2.62 -22.93
C ALA A 163 24.34 2.66 -22.06
N TYR A 164 25.50 2.35 -22.63
CA TYR A 164 26.73 2.14 -21.87
C TYR A 164 27.18 3.33 -21.00
N PRO A 165 27.08 4.60 -21.43
CA PRO A 165 27.37 5.74 -20.57
C PRO A 165 26.57 5.78 -19.26
N TYR A 166 25.37 5.19 -19.26
CA TYR A 166 24.42 5.16 -18.16
C TYR A 166 24.38 3.83 -17.39
N LYS A 167 25.35 2.94 -17.63
CA LYS A 167 25.37 1.56 -17.10
C LYS A 167 25.17 1.45 -15.58
N ASN A 168 25.61 2.44 -14.81
CA ASN A 168 25.46 2.45 -13.36
C ASN A 168 24.03 2.77 -12.88
N GLN A 169 23.17 3.28 -13.77
CA GLN A 169 21.78 3.57 -13.53
C GLN A 169 20.86 2.46 -14.06
N ILE A 170 21.43 1.45 -14.74
CA ILE A 170 20.69 0.39 -15.40
C ILE A 170 20.77 -0.90 -14.59
N THR A 171 19.62 -1.43 -14.24
CA THR A 171 19.44 -2.81 -13.77
C THR A 171 18.91 -3.65 -14.93
N VAL A 172 19.70 -4.60 -15.40
CA VAL A 172 19.30 -5.50 -16.48
C VAL A 172 18.54 -6.68 -15.89
N ILE A 173 17.33 -6.92 -16.39
CA ILE A 173 16.46 -8.04 -16.03
C ILE A 173 16.26 -8.88 -17.30
N ASN A 174 17.03 -9.94 -17.43
CA ASN A 174 17.01 -10.80 -18.62
C ASN A 174 16.16 -12.03 -18.39
N PHE A 175 15.10 -12.18 -19.20
CA PHE A 175 14.26 -13.37 -19.22
C PHE A 175 14.72 -14.35 -20.29
N GLU A 176 14.71 -15.67 -19.96
CA GLU A 176 14.92 -16.83 -20.81
C GLU A 176 16.33 -16.91 -21.44
N GLN A 177 16.63 -16.11 -22.43
CA GLN A 177 17.81 -16.27 -23.29
C GLN A 177 19.13 -15.91 -22.62
N ILE A 178 19.85 -16.91 -22.07
CA ILE A 178 21.17 -16.71 -21.44
C ILE A 178 22.18 -16.05 -22.38
N LYS A 179 22.10 -16.29 -23.69
CA LYS A 179 22.99 -15.68 -24.69
C LYS A 179 22.92 -14.15 -24.71
N ASN A 180 21.79 -13.54 -24.32
CA ASN A 180 21.67 -12.08 -24.23
C ASN A 180 22.67 -11.49 -23.22
N LEU A 181 23.15 -12.26 -22.25
CA LEU A 181 24.10 -11.82 -21.25
C LEU A 181 25.46 -11.41 -21.85
N PHE A 182 25.82 -11.85 -23.08
CA PHE A 182 27.03 -11.35 -23.77
C PHE A 182 27.02 -9.84 -23.91
N TYR A 183 25.85 -9.22 -24.15
CA TYR A 183 25.69 -7.77 -24.21
C TYR A 183 25.66 -7.10 -22.85
N CYS A 184 25.34 -7.86 -21.79
CA CYS A 184 25.13 -7.34 -20.44
C CYS A 184 26.39 -7.39 -19.56
N SER A 185 27.50 -7.96 -20.02
CA SER A 185 28.72 -8.21 -19.20
C SER A 185 29.34 -6.96 -18.57
N LYS A 186 29.17 -5.80 -19.21
CA LYS A 186 29.68 -4.49 -18.74
C LYS A 186 28.76 -3.78 -17.75
N TYR A 187 27.53 -4.30 -17.52
CA TYR A 187 26.56 -3.68 -16.61
C TYR A 187 26.76 -4.22 -15.19
N PRO A 188 26.81 -3.34 -14.18
CA PRO A 188 27.14 -3.76 -12.81
C PRO A 188 26.04 -4.55 -12.13
N THR A 189 24.78 -4.42 -12.59
CA THR A 189 23.61 -5.09 -11.99
C THR A 189 22.85 -5.88 -13.05
N VAL A 190 22.86 -7.21 -12.91
CA VAL A 190 22.25 -8.14 -13.88
C VAL A 190 21.52 -9.25 -13.16
N LEU A 191 20.23 -9.37 -13.45
CA LEU A 191 19.35 -10.45 -12.99
C LEU A 191 19.02 -11.38 -14.16
N GLN A 192 19.28 -12.69 -14.01
CA GLN A 192 18.88 -13.73 -14.97
C GLN A 192 17.71 -14.52 -14.44
N ILE A 193 16.70 -14.68 -15.27
CA ILE A 193 15.49 -15.44 -15.03
C ILE A 193 15.34 -16.42 -16.19
N TYR A 194 15.17 -17.70 -15.90
CA TYR A 194 15.29 -18.76 -16.93
C TYR A 194 13.98 -19.08 -17.64
N GLU A 195 12.89 -18.46 -17.23
CA GLU A 195 11.56 -18.58 -17.84
C GLU A 195 10.80 -17.29 -17.67
N SER A 196 10.01 -16.88 -18.66
CA SER A 196 9.16 -15.70 -18.60
C SER A 196 7.68 -16.11 -18.47
N ASN A 197 7.19 -16.09 -17.24
CA ASN A 197 5.78 -16.28 -16.91
C ASN A 197 5.35 -15.32 -15.81
N ALA A 198 4.06 -15.27 -15.50
CA ALA A 198 3.54 -14.34 -14.49
C ALA A 198 4.17 -14.51 -13.10
N ILE A 199 4.56 -15.74 -12.71
CA ILE A 199 5.17 -16.02 -11.41
C ILE A 199 6.60 -15.49 -11.35
N THR A 200 7.40 -15.74 -12.39
CA THR A 200 8.80 -15.33 -12.44
C THR A 200 8.92 -13.81 -12.61
N GLN A 201 8.04 -13.18 -13.37
CA GLN A 201 7.94 -11.74 -13.50
C GLN A 201 7.57 -11.09 -12.16
N ASP A 202 6.58 -11.62 -11.44
CA ASP A 202 6.19 -11.19 -10.11
C ASP A 202 7.35 -11.29 -9.10
N TRP A 203 8.07 -12.43 -9.09
CA TRP A 203 9.23 -12.63 -8.23
C TRP A 203 10.41 -11.71 -8.57
N ALA A 204 10.66 -11.44 -9.86
CA ALA A 204 11.72 -10.53 -10.28
C ALA A 204 11.53 -9.12 -9.72
N ALA A 205 10.31 -8.57 -9.81
CA ALA A 205 9.99 -7.28 -9.21
C ALA A 205 10.17 -7.29 -7.69
N GLN A 206 9.76 -8.36 -7.02
CA GLN A 206 9.95 -8.49 -5.56
C GLN A 206 11.42 -8.58 -5.17
N LEU A 207 12.25 -9.28 -5.96
CA LEU A 207 13.68 -9.41 -5.69
C LEU A 207 14.38 -8.05 -5.73
N ILE A 208 14.18 -7.28 -6.79
CA ILE A 208 14.89 -6.00 -6.95
C ILE A 208 14.48 -4.95 -5.91
N PHE A 209 13.30 -5.10 -5.29
CA PHE A 209 12.84 -4.24 -4.20
C PHE A 209 12.97 -4.86 -2.80
N GLY A 210 13.58 -6.05 -2.69
CA GLY A 210 13.84 -6.70 -1.40
C GLY A 210 12.60 -7.29 -0.73
N GLY A 211 11.59 -7.69 -1.49
CA GLY A 211 10.48 -8.52 -1.01
C GLY A 211 10.88 -10.00 -0.87
N ILE A 212 11.86 -10.45 -1.64
CA ILE A 212 12.49 -11.76 -1.55
C ILE A 212 14.01 -11.64 -1.65
N GLN A 213 14.71 -12.69 -1.25
CA GLN A 213 16.16 -12.85 -1.39
C GLN A 213 16.51 -13.57 -2.70
N ALA A 214 17.57 -13.14 -3.38
CA ALA A 214 18.16 -13.90 -4.47
C ALA A 214 18.74 -15.23 -3.92
N LYS A 215 18.51 -16.35 -4.63
CA LYS A 215 18.93 -17.69 -4.20
C LYS A 215 19.56 -18.51 -5.32
N GLY A 216 19.29 -18.13 -6.58
CA GLY A 216 19.78 -18.84 -7.74
C GLY A 216 21.28 -18.66 -7.95
N LEU A 217 21.93 -19.70 -8.47
CA LEU A 217 23.31 -19.69 -8.91
C LEU A 217 23.36 -19.91 -10.42
N PHE A 218 24.30 -19.26 -11.11
CA PHE A 218 24.43 -19.37 -12.56
C PHE A 218 24.83 -20.79 -12.98
N PRO A 219 24.13 -21.44 -13.93
CA PRO A 219 24.23 -22.90 -14.11
C PRO A 219 25.43 -23.36 -14.92
N ILE A 220 25.94 -22.48 -15.80
CA ILE A 220 26.99 -22.79 -16.78
C ILE A 220 28.04 -21.69 -16.78
N THR A 221 29.21 -21.96 -17.30
CA THR A 221 30.17 -20.93 -17.65
C THR A 221 29.87 -20.47 -19.08
N LEU A 222 29.47 -19.21 -19.22
CA LEU A 222 29.17 -18.57 -20.50
C LEU A 222 30.35 -17.74 -21.00
N SER A 223 31.06 -17.05 -20.08
CA SER A 223 32.23 -16.22 -20.32
C SER A 223 32.96 -16.00 -19.01
N ASP A 224 34.10 -15.28 -19.05
CA ASP A 224 34.84 -14.91 -17.84
C ASP A 224 34.01 -14.07 -16.86
N ASN A 225 33.03 -13.32 -17.36
CA ASN A 225 32.14 -12.48 -16.53
C ASN A 225 30.91 -13.26 -16.00
N PHE A 226 30.59 -14.41 -16.55
CA PHE A 226 29.41 -15.22 -16.19
C PHE A 226 29.82 -16.68 -16.03
N GLN A 227 30.23 -17.03 -14.82
CA GLN A 227 30.76 -18.35 -14.50
C GLN A 227 29.74 -19.21 -13.75
N LYS A 228 29.82 -20.51 -13.93
CA LYS A 228 29.02 -21.48 -13.19
C LYS A 228 29.21 -21.32 -11.68
N GLY A 229 28.08 -21.28 -10.96
CA GLY A 229 28.06 -21.09 -9.51
C GLY A 229 28.08 -19.63 -9.06
N GLN A 230 28.20 -18.67 -9.99
CA GLN A 230 28.10 -17.24 -9.68
C GLN A 230 26.67 -16.85 -9.31
N GLY A 231 26.53 -15.92 -8.35
CA GLY A 231 25.25 -15.37 -7.92
C GLY A 231 25.38 -14.71 -6.55
N ASP A 232 24.70 -13.62 -6.34
CA ASP A 232 24.60 -12.95 -5.03
C ASP A 232 23.41 -13.56 -4.27
N THR A 233 23.69 -14.25 -3.17
CA THR A 233 22.69 -14.85 -2.28
C THR A 233 22.56 -14.11 -0.96
N SER A 234 23.25 -12.99 -0.80
CA SER A 234 23.31 -12.22 0.45
C SER A 234 22.25 -11.12 0.56
N THR A 235 21.49 -10.87 -0.52
CA THR A 235 20.50 -9.79 -0.56
C THR A 235 19.48 -9.89 0.59
N PRO A 236 19.29 -8.82 1.40
CA PRO A 236 18.37 -8.86 2.52
C PRO A 236 16.91 -8.73 2.08
N ILE A 237 15.98 -9.31 2.86
CA ILE A 237 14.55 -9.01 2.75
C ILE A 237 14.27 -7.77 3.61
N ILE A 238 13.83 -6.69 2.98
CA ILE A 238 13.61 -5.40 3.65
C ILE A 238 12.17 -4.87 3.51
N ARG A 239 11.39 -5.39 2.54
CA ARG A 239 10.01 -4.95 2.25
C ARG A 239 9.03 -6.10 2.32
N LEU A 240 7.74 -5.76 2.26
CA LEU A 240 6.65 -6.74 2.19
C LEU A 240 6.86 -7.69 1.01
N ARG A 241 6.75 -8.99 1.31
CA ARG A 241 6.71 -10.07 0.33
C ARG A 241 5.27 -10.37 -0.02
N TYR A 242 4.95 -10.56 -1.30
CA TYR A 242 3.62 -10.95 -1.77
C TYR A 242 3.62 -12.41 -2.18
N THR A 243 2.84 -13.25 -1.50
CA THR A 243 2.93 -14.70 -1.65
C THR A 243 1.59 -15.39 -1.32
N LEU A 244 1.60 -16.70 -1.23
CA LEU A 244 0.43 -17.51 -0.88
C LEU A 244 0.35 -17.77 0.64
N PRO A 245 -0.85 -18.05 1.18
CA PRO A 245 -1.08 -18.29 2.61
C PRO A 245 -0.24 -19.42 3.20
N GLU A 246 0.08 -20.43 2.39
CA GLU A 246 0.87 -21.60 2.77
C GLU A 246 2.29 -21.23 3.23
N SER A 247 2.87 -20.17 2.68
CA SER A 247 4.23 -19.69 3.02
C SER A 247 4.38 -19.30 4.50
N VAL A 248 3.28 -19.00 5.17
CA VAL A 248 3.22 -18.62 6.59
C VAL A 248 2.33 -19.57 7.41
N ASN A 249 2.15 -20.80 6.94
CA ASN A 249 1.35 -21.84 7.58
C ASN A 249 -0.12 -21.45 7.79
N MET A 250 -0.69 -20.65 6.91
CA MET A 250 -2.14 -20.36 6.90
C MET A 250 -2.87 -21.34 5.97
N ASN A 251 -4.11 -21.63 6.30
CA ASN A 251 -4.98 -22.50 5.49
C ASN A 251 -5.68 -21.69 4.40
N ALA A 252 -5.23 -21.80 3.13
CA ALA A 252 -5.79 -21.05 2.00
C ALA A 252 -7.29 -21.29 1.81
N LYS A 253 -7.78 -22.53 1.96
CA LYS A 253 -9.20 -22.85 1.81
C LYS A 253 -10.08 -22.09 2.82
N ARG A 254 -9.62 -21.98 4.08
CA ARG A 254 -10.32 -21.19 5.12
C ARG A 254 -10.19 -19.69 4.88
N LEU A 255 -9.02 -19.23 4.41
CA LEU A 255 -8.82 -17.82 4.05
C LEU A 255 -9.75 -17.43 2.88
N GLY A 256 -9.99 -18.33 1.94
CA GLY A 256 -10.92 -18.16 0.82
C GLY A 256 -12.40 -17.93 1.23
N ASP A 257 -12.78 -18.09 2.49
CA ASP A 257 -14.08 -17.66 2.97
C ASP A 257 -14.27 -16.13 2.86
N ILE A 258 -13.20 -15.37 2.76
CA ILE A 258 -13.23 -13.91 2.50
C ILE A 258 -14.01 -13.63 1.22
N GLU A 259 -13.76 -14.40 0.14
CA GLU A 259 -14.45 -14.26 -1.15
C GLU A 259 -15.98 -14.33 -1.00
N LYS A 260 -16.45 -15.34 -0.27
CA LYS A 260 -17.89 -15.55 -0.04
C LYS A 260 -18.50 -14.40 0.79
N ILE A 261 -17.74 -13.91 1.77
CA ILE A 261 -18.18 -12.79 2.65
C ILE A 261 -18.28 -11.52 1.82
N MET A 262 -17.27 -11.21 0.99
CA MET A 262 -17.24 -10.02 0.14
C MET A 262 -18.32 -10.08 -0.95
N ALA A 263 -18.46 -11.21 -1.65
CA ALA A 263 -19.52 -11.41 -2.63
C ALA A 263 -20.92 -11.23 -2.01
N ARG A 264 -21.15 -11.73 -0.78
CA ARG A 264 -22.39 -11.49 -0.05
C ARG A 264 -22.62 -10.00 0.25
N ALA A 265 -21.58 -9.28 0.70
CA ALA A 265 -21.69 -7.86 1.04
C ALA A 265 -22.07 -7.02 -0.19
N ILE A 266 -21.44 -7.29 -1.35
CA ILE A 266 -21.73 -6.62 -2.62
C ILE A 266 -23.15 -6.95 -3.10
N ARG A 267 -23.52 -8.25 -3.13
CA ARG A 267 -24.85 -8.70 -3.56
C ARG A 267 -25.97 -8.10 -2.70
N LYS A 268 -25.74 -7.93 -1.40
CA LYS A 268 -26.69 -7.30 -0.46
C LYS A 268 -26.63 -5.77 -0.50
N LYS A 269 -25.83 -5.18 -1.39
CA LYS A 269 -25.62 -3.72 -1.49
C LYS A 269 -25.19 -3.11 -0.15
N ALA A 270 -24.33 -3.79 0.60
CA ALA A 270 -23.68 -3.24 1.80
C ALA A 270 -22.51 -2.34 1.44
N ILE A 271 -21.85 -2.67 0.35
CA ILE A 271 -20.79 -1.89 -0.31
C ILE A 271 -20.88 -2.09 -1.83
N PRO A 272 -20.53 -1.13 -2.66
CA PRO A 272 -20.38 -1.37 -4.11
C PRO A 272 -19.11 -2.13 -4.44
N GLY A 273 -18.02 -1.84 -3.72
CA GLY A 273 -16.73 -2.50 -3.84
C GLY A 273 -15.83 -2.23 -2.66
N GLY A 274 -14.61 -2.78 -2.70
CA GLY A 274 -13.64 -2.59 -1.63
C GLY A 274 -12.33 -3.35 -1.85
N GLN A 275 -11.39 -3.18 -0.93
CA GLN A 275 -10.12 -3.89 -0.88
C GLN A 275 -9.98 -4.62 0.45
N VAL A 276 -9.43 -5.82 0.42
CA VAL A 276 -9.06 -6.59 1.62
C VAL A 276 -7.59 -6.98 1.50
N MET A 277 -6.82 -6.70 2.55
CA MET A 277 -5.42 -7.09 2.64
C MET A 277 -5.16 -7.80 3.96
N VAL A 278 -4.38 -8.89 3.89
CA VAL A 278 -3.91 -9.67 5.03
C VAL A 278 -2.40 -9.82 4.94
N ILE A 279 -1.70 -9.39 5.98
CA ILE A 279 -0.25 -9.55 6.11
C ILE A 279 0.01 -10.41 7.34
N LYS A 280 0.78 -11.47 7.18
CA LYS A 280 1.23 -12.36 8.25
C LYS A 280 2.74 -12.49 8.21
N SER A 281 3.40 -12.12 9.31
CA SER A 281 4.86 -12.22 9.44
C SER A 281 5.62 -11.52 8.29
N GLY A 282 5.20 -10.29 7.92
CA GLY A 282 5.81 -9.51 6.83
C GLY A 282 5.45 -9.98 5.42
N GLN A 283 4.56 -10.96 5.28
CA GLN A 283 4.15 -11.51 4.00
C GLN A 283 2.67 -11.21 3.72
N VAL A 284 2.40 -10.58 2.59
CA VAL A 284 1.04 -10.32 2.08
C VAL A 284 0.52 -11.63 1.49
N VAL A 285 -0.41 -12.25 2.17
CA VAL A 285 -0.99 -13.55 1.81
C VAL A 285 -2.37 -13.44 1.19
N HIS A 286 -2.94 -12.25 1.21
CA HIS A 286 -4.19 -11.92 0.55
C HIS A 286 -4.21 -10.42 0.28
N TYR A 287 -4.36 -10.02 -0.97
CA TYR A 287 -4.60 -8.64 -1.37
C TYR A 287 -5.48 -8.62 -2.60
N GLN A 288 -6.76 -8.41 -2.39
CA GLN A 288 -7.77 -8.49 -3.43
C GLN A 288 -8.69 -7.28 -3.42
N SER A 289 -9.07 -6.86 -4.61
CA SER A 289 -10.10 -5.88 -4.88
C SER A 289 -11.40 -6.56 -5.28
N TYR A 290 -12.52 -6.03 -4.85
CA TYR A 290 -13.84 -6.61 -5.00
C TYR A 290 -14.84 -5.59 -5.53
N GLY A 291 -15.69 -6.01 -6.47
CA GLY A 291 -16.81 -5.22 -6.97
C GLY A 291 -16.38 -4.01 -7.79
N ASN A 292 -17.14 -2.93 -7.69
CA ASN A 292 -17.02 -1.76 -8.54
C ASN A 292 -17.02 -0.48 -7.70
N PHE A 293 -16.69 0.66 -8.32
CA PHE A 293 -16.74 1.97 -7.68
C PHE A 293 -18.14 2.35 -7.24
N THR A 294 -19.13 1.98 -8.04
CA THR A 294 -20.55 2.26 -7.83
C THR A 294 -21.39 1.01 -8.05
N TYR A 295 -22.68 1.10 -7.69
CA TYR A 295 -23.63 0.00 -7.96
C TYR A 295 -24.02 -0.14 -9.43
N ASP A 296 -23.71 0.88 -10.27
CA ASP A 296 -23.95 0.85 -11.72
C ASP A 296 -22.93 0.01 -12.49
N LYS A 297 -21.88 -0.48 -11.78
CA LYS A 297 -20.85 -1.40 -12.30
C LYS A 297 -20.02 -0.85 -13.48
N ASN A 298 -19.88 0.45 -13.58
CA ASN A 298 -19.17 1.09 -14.70
C ASN A 298 -17.64 0.96 -14.60
N GLN A 299 -17.11 0.79 -13.39
CA GLN A 299 -15.67 0.71 -13.16
C GLN A 299 -15.35 -0.27 -12.04
N ALA A 300 -14.55 -1.30 -12.35
CA ALA A 300 -14.07 -2.27 -11.38
C ALA A 300 -13.08 -1.62 -10.40
N VAL A 301 -13.06 -2.11 -9.15
CA VAL A 301 -12.05 -1.72 -8.18
C VAL A 301 -10.74 -2.44 -8.47
N HIS A 302 -9.64 -1.69 -8.47
CA HIS A 302 -8.27 -2.21 -8.56
C HIS A 302 -7.49 -1.98 -7.25
N ASN A 303 -6.46 -2.78 -7.02
CA ASN A 303 -5.68 -2.77 -5.78
C ASN A 303 -5.01 -1.42 -5.47
N LEU A 304 -4.69 -0.63 -6.50
CA LEU A 304 -4.05 0.68 -6.31
C LEU A 304 -5.06 1.83 -6.14
N ASN A 305 -6.36 1.60 -6.31
CA ASN A 305 -7.36 2.66 -6.16
C ASN A 305 -7.40 3.22 -4.74
N LEU A 306 -7.62 4.52 -4.64
CA LEU A 306 -7.68 5.24 -3.38
C LEU A 306 -9.09 5.28 -2.80
N TYR A 307 -9.17 5.20 -1.48
CA TYR A 307 -10.39 5.37 -0.70
C TYR A 307 -10.23 6.50 0.32
N ASP A 308 -11.29 7.27 0.56
CA ASP A 308 -11.37 8.11 1.75
C ASP A 308 -11.41 7.20 2.99
N VAL A 309 -10.36 7.22 3.79
CA VAL A 309 -10.24 6.33 4.94
C VAL A 309 -10.89 6.87 6.20
N ALA A 310 -11.51 8.05 6.12
CA ALA A 310 -12.22 8.72 7.22
C ALA A 310 -11.39 8.75 8.52
N SER A 311 -11.95 8.29 9.64
CA SER A 311 -11.28 8.34 10.96
C SER A 311 -10.02 7.48 11.08
N VAL A 312 -9.68 6.63 10.11
CA VAL A 312 -8.35 5.99 10.07
C VAL A 312 -7.25 7.06 9.98
N THR A 313 -7.56 8.26 9.45
CA THR A 313 -6.71 9.46 9.49
C THR A 313 -6.18 9.77 10.89
N LYS A 314 -7.00 9.58 11.93
CA LYS A 314 -6.59 9.84 13.33
C LYS A 314 -5.37 9.01 13.73
N ALA A 315 -5.39 7.73 13.38
CA ALA A 315 -4.32 6.79 13.71
C ALA A 315 -3.13 6.90 12.77
N PHE A 316 -3.38 6.87 11.44
CA PHE A 316 -2.33 6.78 10.43
C PHE A 316 -1.89 8.13 9.86
N GLY A 317 -2.51 9.22 10.29
CA GLY A 317 -2.10 10.60 10.04
C GLY A 317 -1.70 11.27 11.34
N THR A 318 -2.67 11.86 12.04
CA THR A 318 -2.45 12.76 13.18
C THR A 318 -1.63 12.13 14.30
N THR A 319 -1.92 10.86 14.66
CA THR A 319 -1.17 10.16 15.70
C THR A 319 0.28 9.92 15.27
N LEU A 320 0.53 9.54 14.03
CA LEU A 320 1.90 9.35 13.55
C LEU A 320 2.71 10.66 13.57
N ALA A 321 2.10 11.80 13.20
CA ALA A 321 2.74 13.11 13.35
C ALA A 321 3.05 13.41 14.83
N THR A 322 2.12 13.11 15.73
CA THR A 322 2.32 13.27 17.17
C THR A 322 3.42 12.35 17.70
N MET A 323 3.46 11.09 17.24
CA MET A 323 4.50 10.12 17.57
C MET A 323 5.89 10.63 17.17
N LYS A 324 6.00 11.22 15.97
CA LYS A 324 7.29 11.75 15.50
C LYS A 324 7.77 12.90 16.36
N LEU A 325 6.90 13.86 16.67
CA LEU A 325 7.24 14.96 17.58
C LEU A 325 7.58 14.48 19.00
N TYR A 326 6.91 13.43 19.48
CA TYR A 326 7.20 12.80 20.76
C TYR A 326 8.56 12.08 20.75
N ASP A 327 8.85 11.36 19.70
CA ASP A 327 10.10 10.62 19.50
C ASP A 327 11.31 11.55 19.43
N ASP A 328 11.14 12.71 18.78
CA ASP A 328 12.14 13.78 18.67
C ASP A 328 12.27 14.62 19.97
N GLY A 329 11.53 14.29 21.03
CA GLY A 329 11.55 15.00 22.31
C GLY A 329 10.89 16.39 22.30
N LEU A 330 10.23 16.77 21.20
CA LEU A 330 9.57 18.07 21.03
C LEU A 330 8.19 18.13 21.68
N LEU A 331 7.55 16.97 21.89
CA LEU A 331 6.22 16.87 22.45
C LEU A 331 6.21 15.94 23.68
N ASP A 332 5.64 16.44 24.79
CA ASP A 332 5.34 15.67 26.00
C ASP A 332 3.82 15.51 26.15
N ILE A 333 3.34 14.28 26.16
CA ILE A 333 1.90 13.97 26.29
C ILE A 333 1.28 14.37 27.63
N GLU A 334 2.08 14.61 28.65
CA GLU A 334 1.63 15.07 29.97
C GLU A 334 1.41 16.60 30.02
N LYS A 335 2.01 17.35 29.13
CA LYS A 335 1.78 18.79 28.97
C LYS A 335 0.36 19.08 28.45
N ARG A 336 -0.04 20.33 28.56
CA ARG A 336 -1.39 20.82 28.27
C ARG A 336 -1.42 21.53 26.91
N LEU A 337 -2.61 21.67 26.35
CA LEU A 337 -2.84 22.37 25.08
C LEU A 337 -2.20 23.78 25.06
N LYS A 338 -2.36 24.54 26.15
CA LYS A 338 -1.79 25.89 26.30
C LYS A 338 -0.27 25.94 26.28
N ASP A 339 0.41 24.85 26.63
CA ASP A 339 1.86 24.80 26.69
C ASP A 339 2.49 24.75 25.29
N TYR A 340 1.68 24.38 24.28
CA TYR A 340 2.10 24.27 22.87
C TYR A 340 1.42 25.29 21.95
N VAL A 341 0.13 25.58 22.14
CA VAL A 341 -0.66 26.39 21.22
C VAL A 341 -0.98 27.76 21.82
N PRO A 342 -0.27 28.85 21.43
CA PRO A 342 -0.49 30.19 21.96
C PRO A 342 -1.95 30.67 21.86
N LYS A 343 -2.63 30.38 20.73
CA LYS A 343 -4.04 30.71 20.52
C LYS A 343 -4.98 30.05 21.53
N SER A 344 -4.57 28.99 22.18
CA SER A 344 -5.37 28.29 23.19
C SER A 344 -5.29 28.88 24.59
N GLN A 345 -4.43 29.87 24.86
CA GLN A 345 -4.23 30.45 26.20
C GLN A 345 -5.55 30.96 26.86
N LYS A 346 -6.45 31.52 26.05
CA LYS A 346 -7.78 31.98 26.50
C LYS A 346 -8.88 30.93 26.29
N SER A 347 -8.57 29.76 25.75
CA SER A 347 -9.54 28.69 25.50
C SER A 347 -10.03 28.05 26.81
N PRO A 348 -11.32 27.70 26.91
CA PRO A 348 -11.81 26.82 27.96
C PRO A 348 -11.10 25.46 28.00
N SER A 349 -10.56 25.01 26.87
CA SER A 349 -9.84 23.73 26.70
C SER A 349 -8.35 23.82 27.01
N ARG A 350 -7.79 24.99 27.39
CA ARG A 350 -6.35 25.26 27.59
C ARG A 350 -5.63 24.28 28.52
N ASN A 351 -6.33 23.73 29.50
CA ASN A 351 -5.77 22.85 30.50
C ASN A 351 -5.91 21.34 30.18
N LEU A 352 -6.43 20.99 28.99
CA LEU A 352 -6.50 19.61 28.54
C LEU A 352 -5.10 19.08 28.26
N LYS A 353 -4.75 17.92 28.83
CA LYS A 353 -3.50 17.24 28.53
C LYS A 353 -3.55 16.59 27.15
N ILE A 354 -2.42 16.52 26.45
CA ILE A 354 -2.31 15.90 25.12
C ILE A 354 -2.78 14.45 25.16
N ARG A 355 -2.40 13.67 26.17
CA ARG A 355 -2.89 12.29 26.34
C ARG A 355 -4.41 12.16 26.44
N HIS A 356 -5.10 13.16 27.02
CA HIS A 356 -6.56 13.15 27.12
C HIS A 356 -7.22 13.38 25.77
N LEU A 357 -6.62 14.24 24.93
CA LEU A 357 -7.04 14.44 23.55
C LEU A 357 -6.89 13.14 22.76
N LEU A 358 -5.72 12.50 22.82
CA LEU A 358 -5.43 11.23 22.11
C LEU A 358 -6.32 10.06 22.56
N THR A 359 -6.86 10.10 23.79
CA THR A 359 -7.69 9.02 24.34
C THR A 359 -9.18 9.35 24.42
N HIS A 360 -9.63 10.48 23.84
CA HIS A 360 -11.01 10.95 23.87
C HIS A 360 -11.60 11.07 25.30
N ARG A 361 -10.79 11.61 26.24
CA ARG A 361 -11.15 11.79 27.65
C ARG A 361 -11.11 13.25 28.06
N THR A 362 -11.70 14.10 27.24
CA THR A 362 -11.67 15.55 27.41
C THR A 362 -12.99 16.14 27.84
N GLY A 363 -14.11 15.46 27.59
CA GLY A 363 -15.45 16.03 27.69
C GLY A 363 -15.79 17.00 26.57
N LEU A 364 -15.00 17.01 25.47
CA LEU A 364 -15.36 17.80 24.28
C LEU A 364 -16.48 17.11 23.49
N PRO A 365 -17.40 17.87 22.86
CA PRO A 365 -18.48 17.30 22.07
C PRO A 365 -17.95 16.50 20.88
N PRO A 366 -18.74 15.55 20.34
CA PRO A 366 -18.34 14.75 19.18
C PRO A 366 -17.90 15.56 17.98
N ASN A 367 -18.63 16.65 17.66
CA ASN A 367 -18.42 17.46 16.46
C ASN A 367 -18.19 18.93 16.81
N ALA A 368 -17.47 19.63 15.93
CA ALA A 368 -17.36 21.09 15.97
C ALA A 368 -18.66 21.77 15.50
N PRO A 369 -18.90 23.05 15.86
CA PRO A 369 -20.12 23.78 15.51
C PRO A 369 -20.11 24.29 14.06
N ILE A 370 -20.13 23.38 13.09
CA ILE A 370 -20.03 23.68 11.65
C ILE A 370 -21.36 24.04 11.00
N SER A 371 -22.49 23.94 11.73
CA SER A 371 -23.84 24.04 11.15
C SER A 371 -24.09 25.36 10.43
N LYS A 372 -23.48 26.47 10.86
CA LYS A 372 -23.61 27.76 10.21
C LYS A 372 -23.06 27.82 8.78
N TYR A 373 -22.14 26.92 8.44
CA TYR A 373 -21.55 26.82 7.10
C TYR A 373 -22.26 25.78 6.23
N VAL A 374 -22.53 24.59 6.78
CA VAL A 374 -23.05 23.46 5.99
C VAL A 374 -24.57 23.43 5.83
N ARG A 375 -25.31 24.35 6.51
CA ARG A 375 -26.75 24.48 6.37
C ARG A 375 -27.21 25.59 5.41
N ILE A 376 -26.30 26.36 4.84
CA ILE A 376 -26.62 27.39 3.84
C ILE A 376 -26.99 26.67 2.54
N LYS A 377 -28.30 26.66 2.23
CA LYS A 377 -28.84 25.99 1.04
C LYS A 377 -29.04 26.97 -0.14
N ASP A 378 -29.27 28.24 0.15
CA ASP A 378 -29.46 29.27 -0.86
C ASP A 378 -28.09 29.80 -1.31
N THR A 379 -27.68 29.40 -2.51
CA THR A 379 -26.37 29.77 -3.10
C THR A 379 -26.30 31.22 -3.58
N VAL A 380 -27.41 31.91 -3.63
CA VAL A 380 -27.48 33.37 -4.02
C VAL A 380 -27.57 34.28 -2.80
N SER A 381 -27.80 33.72 -1.62
CA SER A 381 -27.90 34.49 -0.38
C SER A 381 -26.63 35.27 -0.03
N THR A 382 -26.77 36.37 0.70
CA THR A 382 -25.63 37.12 1.24
C THR A 382 -24.77 36.25 2.15
N ALA A 383 -25.38 35.35 2.94
CA ALA A 383 -24.69 34.43 3.82
C ALA A 383 -23.82 33.41 3.03
N TYR A 384 -24.30 32.91 1.88
CA TYR A 384 -23.51 32.06 1.02
C TYR A 384 -22.32 32.82 0.43
N LYS A 385 -22.58 33.97 -0.19
CA LYS A 385 -21.56 34.82 -0.84
C LYS A 385 -20.46 35.29 0.12
N ALA A 386 -20.75 35.39 1.42
CA ALA A 386 -19.75 35.74 2.42
C ALA A 386 -18.70 34.64 2.63
N TYR A 387 -19.03 33.38 2.32
CA TYR A 387 -18.16 32.22 2.60
C TYR A 387 -17.78 31.43 1.36
N PHE A 388 -18.61 31.42 0.32
CA PHE A 388 -18.47 30.54 -0.84
C PHE A 388 -18.68 31.26 -2.17
N ALA A 389 -18.04 30.73 -3.21
CA ALA A 389 -18.24 31.12 -4.61
C ALA A 389 -18.30 29.88 -5.50
N SER A 390 -18.84 30.03 -6.71
CA SER A 390 -18.91 28.95 -7.70
C SER A 390 -17.59 28.70 -8.47
N HIS A 391 -16.64 29.62 -8.36
CA HIS A 391 -15.36 29.58 -9.10
C HIS A 391 -14.18 29.94 -8.20
N ASN A 392 -13.00 29.53 -8.61
CA ASN A 392 -11.76 29.89 -7.92
C ASN A 392 -11.44 31.37 -8.11
N SER A 393 -11.03 32.02 -7.03
CA SER A 393 -10.55 33.39 -7.05
C SER A 393 -9.56 33.64 -5.90
N LYS A 394 -8.93 34.82 -5.90
CA LYS A 394 -8.04 35.24 -4.80
C LYS A 394 -8.77 35.27 -3.44
N GLU A 395 -10.05 35.56 -3.45
CA GLU A 395 -10.92 35.66 -2.26
C GLU A 395 -11.41 34.27 -1.84
N TYR A 396 -11.71 33.38 -2.80
CA TYR A 396 -12.20 32.01 -2.57
C TYR A 396 -11.23 30.96 -3.15
N PRO A 397 -10.03 30.79 -2.58
CA PRO A 397 -9.00 29.93 -3.16
C PRO A 397 -9.12 28.47 -2.78
N ILE A 398 -10.00 28.10 -1.83
CA ILE A 398 -10.08 26.75 -1.26
C ILE A 398 -11.17 25.98 -1.97
N LYS A 399 -10.79 24.98 -2.78
CA LYS A 399 -11.74 24.10 -3.46
C LYS A 399 -12.41 23.16 -2.45
N ILE A 400 -13.74 23.18 -2.39
CA ILE A 400 -14.57 22.22 -1.64
C ILE A 400 -15.04 21.10 -2.54
N VAL A 401 -15.64 21.45 -3.68
CA VAL A 401 -15.98 20.61 -4.83
C VAL A 401 -15.81 21.44 -6.11
N GLU A 402 -16.05 20.83 -7.27
CA GLU A 402 -15.81 21.48 -8.55
C GLU A 402 -16.58 22.79 -8.76
N SER A 403 -17.80 22.87 -8.23
CA SER A 403 -18.69 24.05 -8.32
C SER A 403 -18.75 24.88 -7.04
N GLN A 404 -17.83 24.65 -6.08
CA GLN A 404 -17.86 25.37 -4.80
C GLN A 404 -16.45 25.63 -4.26
N TYR A 405 -16.14 26.88 -4.07
CA TYR A 405 -14.87 27.36 -3.50
C TYR A 405 -15.15 28.18 -2.24
N MET A 406 -14.24 28.17 -1.29
CA MET A 406 -14.40 28.72 0.03
C MET A 406 -13.35 29.80 0.33
N SER A 407 -13.75 30.82 1.04
CA SER A 407 -12.89 31.87 1.59
C SER A 407 -12.00 31.33 2.71
N LYS A 408 -10.75 31.81 2.82
CA LYS A 408 -9.86 31.54 3.97
C LYS A 408 -10.45 31.98 5.32
N GLN A 409 -11.35 32.96 5.30
CA GLN A 409 -12.04 33.44 6.50
C GLN A 409 -12.80 32.31 7.21
N VAL A 410 -13.42 31.39 6.46
CA VAL A 410 -14.15 30.24 7.04
C VAL A 410 -13.23 29.38 7.89
N GLN A 411 -12.02 29.09 7.40
CA GLN A 411 -11.06 28.30 8.17
C GLN A 411 -10.66 29.02 9.47
N GLN A 412 -10.41 30.32 9.40
CA GLN A 412 -10.03 31.12 10.58
C GLN A 412 -11.15 31.17 11.60
N GLU A 413 -12.37 31.38 11.16
CA GLU A 413 -13.54 31.39 12.03
C GLU A 413 -13.78 30.03 12.67
N LEU A 414 -13.66 28.95 11.89
CA LEU A 414 -13.85 27.59 12.39
C LEU A 414 -12.82 27.25 13.48
N TRP A 415 -11.55 27.60 13.28
CA TRP A 415 -10.53 27.43 14.31
C TRP A 415 -10.84 28.23 15.58
N ASN A 416 -11.32 29.47 15.44
CA ASN A 416 -11.74 30.29 16.57
C ASN A 416 -12.91 29.64 17.33
N GLU A 417 -13.88 29.07 16.60
CA GLU A 417 -14.99 28.35 17.24
C GLU A 417 -14.53 27.07 17.93
N ILE A 418 -13.61 26.30 17.34
CA ILE A 418 -13.02 25.11 17.95
C ILE A 418 -12.33 25.46 19.29
N TYR A 419 -11.57 26.55 19.34
CA TYR A 419 -10.91 26.99 20.58
C TYR A 419 -11.88 27.51 21.64
N LYS A 420 -13.08 27.96 21.28
CA LYS A 420 -14.11 28.42 22.22
C LYS A 420 -14.91 27.26 22.86
N ILE A 421 -14.82 26.06 22.33
CA ILE A 421 -15.58 24.91 22.83
C ILE A 421 -15.19 24.65 24.29
N ARG A 422 -16.21 24.61 25.15
CA ARG A 422 -16.05 24.30 26.58
C ARG A 422 -16.19 22.79 26.77
N PRO A 423 -15.18 22.10 27.34
CA PRO A 423 -15.31 20.70 27.71
C PRO A 423 -16.27 20.53 28.90
N GLU A 424 -17.03 19.44 28.89
CA GLU A 424 -17.80 19.03 30.05
C GLU A 424 -16.88 18.65 31.21
N ARG A 425 -17.41 18.65 32.45
CA ARG A 425 -16.63 18.28 33.65
C ARG A 425 -16.24 16.81 33.66
N SER A 426 -17.07 15.95 33.04
CA SER A 426 -16.80 14.50 32.96
C SER A 426 -15.53 14.22 32.15
N ARG A 427 -14.68 13.33 32.66
CA ARG A 427 -13.51 12.79 31.97
C ARG A 427 -13.75 11.35 31.48
N ASN A 428 -15.01 10.96 31.37
CA ASN A 428 -15.37 9.69 30.77
C ASN A 428 -15.03 9.69 29.27
N TYR A 429 -14.93 8.51 28.71
CA TYR A 429 -14.71 8.36 27.29
C TYR A 429 -15.90 8.92 26.49
N LEU A 430 -15.62 9.88 25.64
CA LEU A 430 -16.56 10.41 24.65
C LEU A 430 -15.79 10.65 23.35
N TYR A 431 -16.07 9.85 22.33
CA TYR A 431 -15.44 10.00 21.02
C TYR A 431 -15.73 11.39 20.46
N SER A 432 -14.67 12.12 20.09
CA SER A 432 -14.79 13.50 19.63
C SER A 432 -13.76 13.80 18.53
N ASP A 433 -14.24 14.26 17.39
CA ASP A 433 -13.42 14.73 16.27
C ASP A 433 -12.67 16.01 16.61
N VAL A 434 -13.24 16.84 17.50
CA VAL A 434 -12.61 18.07 17.99
C VAL A 434 -11.26 17.78 18.69
N ASN A 435 -11.14 16.65 19.38
CA ASN A 435 -9.87 16.26 20.01
C ASN A 435 -8.73 16.21 18.98
N PHE A 436 -8.98 15.61 17.84
CA PHE A 436 -7.97 15.42 16.81
C PHE A 436 -7.71 16.67 15.97
N ALA A 437 -8.68 17.56 15.82
CA ALA A 437 -8.41 18.90 15.31
C ALA A 437 -7.47 19.68 16.25
N LEU A 438 -7.68 19.60 17.57
CA LEU A 438 -6.76 20.24 18.54
C LEU A 438 -5.37 19.60 18.53
N ILE A 439 -5.24 18.27 18.37
CA ILE A 439 -3.93 17.60 18.20
C ILE A 439 -3.26 18.07 16.90
N GLN A 440 -3.99 18.21 15.80
CA GLN A 440 -3.44 18.82 14.57
C GLN A 440 -2.84 20.20 14.86
N SER A 441 -3.57 21.07 15.59
CA SER A 441 -3.04 22.39 15.89
C SER A 441 -1.79 22.35 16.77
N VAL A 442 -1.68 21.37 17.67
CA VAL A 442 -0.44 21.10 18.44
C VAL A 442 0.69 20.70 17.51
N ASN A 443 0.46 19.70 16.66
CA ASN A 443 1.47 19.20 15.74
C ASN A 443 1.97 20.31 14.78
N GLU A 444 1.05 21.07 14.17
CA GLU A 444 1.40 22.18 13.27
C GLU A 444 2.11 23.34 13.99
N THR A 445 1.78 23.58 15.26
CA THR A 445 2.45 24.65 16.03
C THR A 445 3.87 24.26 16.41
N ILE A 446 4.10 23.02 16.83
CA ILE A 446 5.44 22.55 17.21
C ILE A 446 6.34 22.40 15.99
N SER A 447 5.84 21.80 14.92
CA SER A 447 6.62 21.57 13.70
C SER A 447 6.86 22.83 12.86
N GLY A 448 5.97 23.83 12.97
CA GLY A 448 5.95 25.00 12.08
C GLY A 448 5.43 24.69 10.67
N GLU A 449 5.00 23.45 10.40
CA GLU A 449 4.56 22.98 9.10
C GLU A 449 3.09 22.54 9.11
N LYS A 450 2.44 22.53 7.94
CA LYS A 450 1.13 21.91 7.77
C LYS A 450 1.25 20.40 7.94
N MET A 451 0.25 19.79 8.59
CA MET A 451 0.28 18.37 8.96
C MET A 451 0.50 17.44 7.77
N ASP A 452 -0.09 17.71 6.62
CA ASP A 452 0.11 16.92 5.39
C ASP A 452 1.57 16.97 4.91
N LYS A 453 2.21 18.13 4.98
CA LYS A 453 3.62 18.32 4.59
C LYS A 453 4.58 17.68 5.58
N TYR A 454 4.29 17.81 6.88
CA TYR A 454 5.07 17.18 7.93
C TYR A 454 5.04 15.64 7.82
N LEU A 455 3.85 15.06 7.64
CA LEU A 455 3.68 13.61 7.46
C LEU A 455 4.39 13.10 6.20
N ASP A 456 4.25 13.82 5.09
CA ASP A 456 4.92 13.48 3.84
C ASP A 456 6.44 13.45 4.04
N ARG A 457 7.04 14.54 4.53
CA ARG A 457 8.48 14.70 4.68
C ARG A 457 9.11 13.70 5.64
N TYR A 458 8.51 13.49 6.81
CA TYR A 458 9.16 12.75 7.89
C TYR A 458 8.73 11.29 8.00
N ILE A 459 7.67 10.87 7.31
CA ILE A 459 7.12 9.52 7.41
C ILE A 459 6.82 8.91 6.05
N TYR A 460 5.90 9.51 5.27
CA TYR A 460 5.37 8.85 4.07
C TYR A 460 6.41 8.75 2.96
N HIS A 461 7.05 9.85 2.63
CA HIS A 461 8.10 9.90 1.61
C HIS A 461 9.27 8.97 1.96
N ARG A 462 9.74 8.96 3.21
CA ARG A 462 10.83 8.07 3.66
C ARG A 462 10.50 6.59 3.49
N LEU A 463 9.23 6.22 3.52
CA LEU A 463 8.76 4.85 3.29
C LEU A 463 8.42 4.57 1.81
N GLY A 464 8.55 5.54 0.92
CA GLY A 464 8.18 5.44 -0.48
C GLY A 464 6.68 5.46 -0.73
N LEU A 465 5.88 6.05 0.17
CA LEU A 465 4.42 6.07 0.06
C LEU A 465 3.96 7.25 -0.81
N ASN A 466 3.38 6.94 -1.94
CA ASN A 466 2.91 7.93 -2.92
C ASN A 466 1.38 8.01 -3.02
N LYS A 467 0.69 6.98 -2.55
CA LYS A 467 -0.76 6.78 -2.66
C LYS A 467 -1.46 6.84 -1.30
N LEU A 468 -0.80 7.51 -0.33
CA LEU A 468 -1.31 7.81 1.01
C LEU A 468 -1.16 9.31 1.24
N LEU A 469 -2.23 10.08 1.03
CA LEU A 469 -2.14 11.53 0.96
C LEU A 469 -3.48 12.22 1.27
N PHE A 470 -3.39 13.50 1.61
CA PHE A 470 -4.53 14.40 1.66
C PHE A 470 -4.76 15.07 0.30
N ASN A 471 -5.99 15.45 0.00
CA ASN A 471 -6.37 16.15 -1.24
C ASN A 471 -5.83 15.44 -2.51
N PRO A 472 -6.17 14.16 -2.75
CA PRO A 472 -5.57 13.33 -3.78
C PRO A 472 -5.77 13.86 -5.20
N LEU A 473 -6.80 14.68 -5.47
CA LEU A 473 -7.05 15.31 -6.77
C LEU A 473 -5.96 16.30 -7.22
N LYS A 474 -5.01 16.63 -6.34
CA LYS A 474 -3.79 17.38 -6.71
C LYS A 474 -2.78 16.53 -7.47
N LYS A 475 -2.84 15.20 -7.34
CA LYS A 475 -1.88 14.25 -7.92
C LYS A 475 -2.56 13.21 -8.82
N TYR A 476 -3.76 12.77 -8.50
CA TYR A 476 -4.47 11.68 -9.18
C TYR A 476 -5.78 12.15 -9.80
N SER A 477 -6.15 11.54 -10.94
CA SER A 477 -7.47 11.76 -11.55
C SER A 477 -8.58 11.08 -10.73
N LYS A 478 -9.83 11.49 -10.95
CA LYS A 478 -11.00 10.88 -10.32
C LYS A 478 -11.10 9.37 -10.58
N ASP A 479 -10.70 8.92 -11.78
CA ASP A 479 -10.75 7.50 -12.16
C ASP A 479 -9.85 6.60 -11.31
N PHE A 480 -8.91 7.19 -10.58
CA PHE A 480 -8.05 6.48 -9.64
C PHE A 480 -8.63 6.39 -8.22
N ILE A 481 -9.70 7.12 -7.94
CA ILE A 481 -10.23 7.31 -6.59
C ILE A 481 -11.67 6.81 -6.53
N ALA A 482 -11.97 5.91 -5.59
CA ALA A 482 -13.33 5.44 -5.38
C ALA A 482 -14.24 6.58 -4.90
N PRO A 483 -15.43 6.77 -5.49
CA PRO A 483 -16.38 7.78 -5.05
C PRO A 483 -16.86 7.46 -3.63
N THR A 484 -16.96 8.47 -2.77
CA THR A 484 -17.30 8.28 -1.36
C THR A 484 -18.81 8.37 -1.13
N ILE A 485 -19.45 9.44 -1.59
CA ILE A 485 -20.88 9.69 -1.33
C ILE A 485 -21.49 10.59 -2.42
N LEU A 486 -22.80 10.46 -2.64
CA LEU A 486 -23.60 11.48 -3.32
C LEU A 486 -24.12 12.46 -2.26
N ASP A 487 -23.43 13.59 -2.07
CA ASP A 487 -23.81 14.60 -1.09
C ASP A 487 -25.05 15.38 -1.58
N LYS A 488 -26.16 15.21 -0.89
CA LYS A 488 -27.45 15.88 -1.17
C LYS A 488 -27.78 17.00 -0.18
N LYS A 489 -26.84 17.31 0.73
CA LYS A 489 -27.12 18.22 1.84
C LYS A 489 -26.46 19.58 1.69
N TRP A 490 -25.20 19.60 1.26
CA TRP A 490 -24.38 20.79 1.28
C TRP A 490 -23.61 21.03 -0.02
N ARG A 491 -22.93 20.00 -0.55
CA ARG A 491 -22.05 20.11 -1.73
C ARG A 491 -22.76 19.74 -3.03
N TYR A 492 -23.94 19.13 -2.94
CA TYR A 492 -24.84 18.80 -4.05
C TYR A 492 -24.15 18.11 -5.24
N GLY A 493 -23.33 17.08 -4.96
CA GLY A 493 -22.61 16.35 -5.98
C GLY A 493 -22.00 15.06 -5.49
N LEU A 494 -21.42 14.30 -6.44
CA LEU A 494 -20.63 13.12 -6.15
C LEU A 494 -19.28 13.55 -5.58
N LEU A 495 -18.97 13.12 -4.36
CA LEU A 495 -17.64 13.30 -3.78
C LEU A 495 -16.74 12.16 -4.21
N GLN A 496 -15.70 12.49 -4.97
CA GLN A 496 -14.74 11.55 -5.52
C GLN A 496 -13.34 12.18 -5.54
N GLY A 497 -12.61 11.95 -4.44
CA GLY A 497 -11.32 12.60 -4.16
C GLY A 497 -11.45 13.84 -3.28
N GLU A 498 -12.64 14.36 -3.09
CA GLU A 498 -12.95 15.34 -2.06
C GLU A 498 -13.30 14.61 -0.75
N VAL A 499 -12.80 15.11 0.40
CA VAL A 499 -13.03 14.49 1.70
C VAL A 499 -14.51 14.47 2.07
N HIS A 500 -14.99 13.33 2.56
CA HIS A 500 -16.39 13.17 3.01
C HIS A 500 -16.71 14.04 4.23
N ASP A 501 -15.83 14.06 5.21
CA ASP A 501 -16.03 14.75 6.48
C ASP A 501 -16.18 16.26 6.28
N GLU A 502 -17.28 16.83 6.80
CA GLU A 502 -17.65 18.23 6.58
C GLU A 502 -16.67 19.19 7.30
N MET A 503 -16.22 18.85 8.52
CA MET A 503 -15.23 19.65 9.24
C MET A 503 -13.88 19.63 8.52
N ALA A 504 -13.45 18.47 8.06
CA ALA A 504 -12.21 18.34 7.31
C ALA A 504 -12.27 19.13 5.99
N ALA A 505 -13.41 19.11 5.28
CA ALA A 505 -13.61 19.91 4.07
C ALA A 505 -13.49 21.41 4.37
N LEU A 506 -14.15 21.90 5.42
CA LEU A 506 -14.07 23.32 5.86
C LEU A 506 -12.65 23.69 6.36
N LEU A 507 -11.84 22.73 6.78
CA LEU A 507 -10.42 22.93 7.10
C LEU A 507 -9.49 22.79 5.86
N GLY A 508 -10.07 22.67 4.64
CA GLY A 508 -9.32 22.62 3.38
C GLY A 508 -8.85 21.22 2.98
N GLY A 509 -9.51 20.18 3.47
CA GLY A 509 -9.23 18.78 3.16
C GLY A 509 -8.12 18.14 4.00
N VAL A 510 -7.41 18.91 4.83
CA VAL A 510 -6.39 18.43 5.77
C VAL A 510 -6.86 18.65 7.19
N SER A 511 -7.29 17.61 7.86
CA SER A 511 -7.77 17.70 9.23
C SER A 511 -7.30 16.53 10.08
N GLY A 512 -7.11 16.79 11.38
CA GLY A 512 -6.65 15.77 12.32
C GLY A 512 -7.64 14.61 12.52
N ASN A 513 -8.91 14.80 12.21
CA ASN A 513 -9.95 13.79 12.38
C ASN A 513 -10.21 12.94 11.14
N ALA A 514 -9.99 13.49 9.93
CA ALA A 514 -10.29 12.87 8.64
C ALA A 514 -9.55 13.58 7.50
N GLY A 515 -9.65 13.07 6.26
CA GLY A 515 -9.13 13.68 5.04
C GLY A 515 -7.99 12.91 4.37
N LEU A 516 -7.49 11.86 5.00
CA LEU A 516 -6.50 10.97 4.40
C LEU A 516 -7.19 10.04 3.39
N PHE A 517 -6.57 9.87 2.23
CA PHE A 517 -6.90 8.88 1.22
C PHE A 517 -5.77 7.88 1.11
N ALA A 518 -6.11 6.61 0.90
CA ALA A 518 -5.13 5.53 0.79
C ALA A 518 -5.68 4.34 0.03
N ASN A 519 -4.78 3.46 -0.44
CA ASN A 519 -5.07 2.07 -0.77
C ASN A 519 -4.64 1.14 0.37
N ALA A 520 -5.00 -0.14 0.28
CA ALA A 520 -4.66 -1.08 1.33
C ALA A 520 -3.15 -1.40 1.38
N ASN A 521 -2.44 -1.28 0.26
CA ASN A 521 -1.00 -1.55 0.18
C ASN A 521 -0.19 -0.58 1.06
N GLU A 522 -0.42 0.72 0.90
CA GLU A 522 0.36 1.71 1.65
C GLU A 522 -0.02 1.77 3.13
N LEU A 523 -1.29 1.52 3.47
CA LEU A 523 -1.68 1.28 4.86
C LEU A 523 -1.03 0.01 5.41
N GLY A 524 -0.82 -1.01 4.56
CA GLY A 524 -0.09 -2.24 4.91
C GLY A 524 1.37 -1.97 5.26
N ILE A 525 2.05 -1.14 4.48
CA ILE A 525 3.44 -0.73 4.72
C ILE A 525 3.55 0.03 6.05
N LEU A 526 2.70 1.04 6.30
CA LEU A 526 2.67 1.74 7.58
C LEU A 526 2.36 0.81 8.75
N SER A 527 1.43 -0.12 8.56
CA SER A 527 1.06 -1.09 9.60
C SER A 527 2.21 -2.04 9.91
N GLN A 528 2.96 -2.47 8.88
CA GLN A 528 4.14 -3.32 9.06
C GLN A 528 5.29 -2.56 9.74
N MET A 529 5.49 -1.29 9.40
CA MET A 529 6.45 -0.42 10.09
C MET A 529 6.12 -0.35 11.60
N LEU A 530 4.86 -0.14 11.97
CA LEU A 530 4.44 -0.14 13.38
C LEU A 530 4.62 -1.52 14.02
N LEU A 531 4.31 -2.61 13.32
CA LEU A 531 4.50 -3.97 13.80
C LEU A 531 5.98 -4.32 14.00
N ASN A 532 6.85 -3.79 13.16
CA ASN A 532 8.30 -3.85 13.26
C ASN A 532 8.88 -2.82 14.25
N ARG A 533 8.04 -2.25 15.13
CA ARG A 533 8.46 -1.31 16.17
C ARG A 533 9.16 -0.06 15.65
N GLY A 534 8.69 0.46 14.53
CA GLY A 534 9.15 1.73 13.96
C GLY A 534 10.08 1.61 12.76
N ASN A 535 10.44 0.39 12.34
CA ASN A 535 11.38 0.15 11.27
C ASN A 535 10.73 -0.47 10.02
N TYR A 536 11.13 -0.02 8.83
CA TYR A 536 10.74 -0.62 7.56
C TYR A 536 11.73 -0.28 6.46
N ALA A 537 12.08 -1.25 5.63
CA ALA A 537 12.99 -1.10 4.47
C ALA A 537 14.38 -0.53 4.81
N GLY A 538 14.85 -0.72 6.05
CA GLY A 538 16.10 -0.15 6.55
C GLY A 538 15.96 1.24 7.18
N GLU A 539 14.76 1.87 7.08
CA GLU A 539 14.45 3.16 7.66
C GLU A 539 13.90 3.01 9.08
N GLU A 540 14.51 3.69 10.04
CA GLU A 540 13.95 3.89 11.37
C GLU A 540 13.13 5.19 11.37
N ILE A 541 11.80 5.05 11.41
CA ILE A 541 10.86 6.18 11.46
C ILE A 541 10.59 6.58 12.91
N PHE A 542 10.47 5.58 13.79
CA PHE A 542 10.24 5.75 15.21
C PHE A 542 11.13 4.82 16.03
N SER A 543 11.50 5.25 17.22
CA SER A 543 12.08 4.36 18.21
C SER A 543 11.06 3.30 18.66
N SER A 544 11.55 2.11 19.00
CA SER A 544 10.73 1.03 19.55
C SER A 544 9.97 1.46 20.82
N LYS A 545 10.57 2.35 21.61
CA LYS A 545 9.95 2.93 22.81
C LYS A 545 8.71 3.74 22.43
N THR A 546 8.78 4.63 21.47
CA THR A 546 7.66 5.46 21.02
C THR A 546 6.51 4.61 20.49
N VAL A 547 6.79 3.62 19.64
CA VAL A 547 5.74 2.72 19.15
C VAL A 547 5.04 2.01 20.33
N ASN A 548 5.81 1.48 21.28
CA ASN A 548 5.24 0.81 22.45
C ASN A 548 4.43 1.77 23.34
N ASP A 549 4.91 2.99 23.57
CA ASP A 549 4.21 3.99 24.37
C ASP A 549 2.83 4.35 23.80
N PHE A 550 2.71 4.43 22.47
CA PHE A 550 1.48 4.80 21.79
C PHE A 550 0.52 3.64 21.54
N THR A 551 1.01 2.41 21.34
CA THR A 551 0.17 1.26 20.99
C THR A 551 -0.23 0.40 22.18
N ALA A 552 0.53 0.42 23.29
CA ALA A 552 0.22 -0.32 24.50
C ALA A 552 -1.01 0.26 25.21
N LYS A 553 -1.78 -0.61 25.86
CA LYS A 553 -2.90 -0.20 26.71
C LYS A 553 -2.40 0.30 28.06
N LYS A 554 -2.13 1.61 28.16
CA LYS A 554 -1.69 2.24 29.41
C LYS A 554 -2.82 2.93 30.20
N TYR A 555 -3.98 3.14 29.55
CA TYR A 555 -5.11 3.88 30.12
C TYR A 555 -6.37 3.00 30.19
N SER A 556 -7.29 3.34 31.09
CA SER A 556 -8.56 2.62 31.22
C SER A 556 -9.42 2.72 29.96
N GLY A 557 -10.19 1.68 29.66
CA GLY A 557 -11.05 1.60 28.46
C GLY A 557 -10.43 0.81 27.32
N HIS A 558 -10.89 1.06 26.11
CA HIS A 558 -10.51 0.37 24.88
C HIS A 558 -9.59 1.23 23.98
N ARG A 559 -8.85 2.19 24.56
CA ARG A 559 -7.98 3.11 23.81
C ARG A 559 -6.52 2.96 24.23
N ALA A 560 -5.65 3.06 23.25
CA ALA A 560 -4.27 3.46 23.39
C ALA A 560 -4.14 4.94 22.97
N LEU A 561 -2.94 5.50 22.88
CA LEU A 561 -2.74 6.89 22.46
C LEU A 561 -3.00 7.04 20.95
N GLY A 562 -4.17 7.54 20.59
CA GLY A 562 -4.58 7.73 19.19
C GLY A 562 -5.11 6.48 18.48
N PHE A 563 -4.97 5.30 19.06
CA PHE A 563 -5.44 4.03 18.49
C PHE A 563 -6.59 3.42 19.31
N ASP A 564 -7.46 2.67 18.61
CA ASP A 564 -8.40 1.75 19.26
C ASP A 564 -7.70 0.46 19.67
N LYS A 565 -8.15 -0.13 20.78
CA LYS A 565 -7.86 -1.51 21.19
C LYS A 565 -9.11 -2.34 20.96
N LYS A 566 -9.15 -3.14 19.87
CA LYS A 566 -10.30 -3.96 19.46
C LYS A 566 -11.61 -3.18 19.24
N GLY A 567 -11.57 -2.14 18.41
CA GLY A 567 -12.76 -1.34 18.07
C GLY A 567 -13.70 -1.99 17.03
N ALA A 568 -14.54 -1.17 16.42
CA ALA A 568 -15.55 -1.60 15.46
C ALA A 568 -14.95 -2.33 14.24
N GLY A 569 -15.44 -3.52 13.95
CA GLY A 569 -14.94 -4.37 12.87
C GLY A 569 -13.82 -5.33 13.27
N CYS A 570 -13.27 -5.22 14.47
CA CYS A 570 -12.32 -6.18 15.01
C CYS A 570 -13.02 -7.48 15.43
N TYR A 571 -12.36 -8.61 15.21
CA TYR A 571 -12.82 -9.90 15.71
C TYR A 571 -12.58 -10.02 17.23
N GLU A 572 -13.53 -10.53 17.98
CA GLU A 572 -13.43 -10.64 19.46
C GLU A 572 -12.31 -11.57 19.92
N GLY A 573 -12.03 -12.61 19.11
CA GLY A 573 -10.93 -13.56 19.36
C GLY A 573 -9.54 -13.02 19.03
N ALA A 574 -9.41 -11.79 18.51
CA ALA A 574 -8.11 -11.15 18.32
C ALA A 574 -7.39 -10.96 19.67
N SER A 575 -6.06 -10.89 19.65
CA SER A 575 -5.27 -10.76 20.89
C SER A 575 -5.58 -9.45 21.65
N LYS A 576 -5.23 -9.40 22.93
CA LYS A 576 -5.38 -8.19 23.75
C LYS A 576 -4.45 -7.05 23.27
N GLU A 577 -3.39 -7.40 22.58
CA GLU A 577 -2.42 -6.46 22.04
C GLU A 577 -2.87 -5.80 20.74
N THR A 578 -3.94 -6.32 20.09
CA THR A 578 -4.48 -5.76 18.86
C THR A 578 -4.83 -4.29 19.00
N PHE A 579 -4.34 -3.47 18.07
CA PHE A 579 -4.62 -2.04 17.98
C PHE A 579 -4.89 -1.64 16.53
N GLY A 580 -5.51 -0.48 16.33
CA GLY A 580 -5.83 0.03 14.99
C GLY A 580 -6.87 1.12 15.03
N HIS A 581 -7.63 1.27 13.95
CA HIS A 581 -8.76 2.20 13.90
C HIS A 581 -9.75 1.79 12.83
N SER A 582 -11.01 2.21 13.00
CA SER A 582 -12.05 2.08 11.98
C SER A 582 -12.48 3.44 11.43
N GLY A 583 -12.97 3.48 10.17
CA GLY A 583 -13.45 4.67 9.50
C GLY A 583 -14.96 4.63 9.19
N TYR A 584 -15.57 5.81 9.18
CA TYR A 584 -16.99 5.97 8.90
C TYR A 584 -17.38 5.49 7.50
N THR A 585 -16.52 5.66 6.53
CA THR A 585 -16.66 5.22 5.14
C THR A 585 -16.69 3.70 4.96
N GLY A 586 -16.51 2.95 6.05
CA GLY A 586 -16.54 1.48 6.06
C GLY A 586 -15.16 0.84 6.19
N THR A 587 -14.12 1.63 6.32
CA THR A 587 -12.73 1.21 6.40
C THR A 587 -12.33 0.71 7.79
N CYS A 588 -11.31 -0.13 7.89
CA CYS A 588 -10.60 -0.43 9.14
C CYS A 588 -9.20 -0.99 8.89
N VAL A 589 -8.33 -0.79 9.87
CA VAL A 589 -7.00 -1.38 9.96
C VAL A 589 -6.83 -1.96 11.35
N TRP A 590 -6.42 -3.22 11.45
CA TRP A 590 -6.14 -3.91 12.71
C TRP A 590 -4.78 -4.58 12.65
N ILE A 591 -3.95 -4.30 13.63
CA ILE A 591 -2.59 -4.82 13.80
C ILE A 591 -2.58 -5.64 15.07
N ASP A 592 -2.19 -6.90 14.99
CA ASP A 592 -2.05 -7.81 16.12
C ASP A 592 -0.59 -8.21 16.30
N PRO A 593 0.15 -7.58 17.22
CA PRO A 593 1.55 -7.90 17.46
C PRO A 593 1.78 -9.33 17.97
N GLN A 594 0.88 -9.87 18.78
CA GLN A 594 1.01 -11.23 19.30
C GLN A 594 0.92 -12.27 18.20
N MET A 595 0.07 -12.02 17.19
CA MET A 595 -0.10 -12.92 16.06
C MET A 595 0.78 -12.57 14.87
N ASN A 596 1.55 -11.47 14.93
CA ASN A 596 2.29 -10.92 13.81
C ASN A 596 1.39 -10.81 12.56
N LEU A 597 0.23 -10.19 12.74
CA LEU A 597 -0.88 -10.19 11.78
C LEU A 597 -1.42 -8.77 11.57
N ILE A 598 -1.68 -8.42 10.30
CA ILE A 598 -2.32 -7.16 9.92
C ILE A 598 -3.53 -7.50 9.04
N TYR A 599 -4.63 -6.82 9.32
CA TYR A 599 -5.85 -6.87 8.53
C TYR A 599 -6.29 -5.46 8.13
N ILE A 600 -6.50 -5.25 6.84
CA ILE A 600 -6.98 -4.00 6.26
C ILE A 600 -8.22 -4.28 5.43
N PHE A 601 -9.23 -3.43 5.62
CA PHE A 601 -10.47 -3.45 4.86
C PHE A 601 -10.81 -2.03 4.43
N LEU A 602 -10.90 -1.80 3.12
CA LEU A 602 -11.32 -0.53 2.56
C LEU A 602 -12.63 -0.70 1.79
N SER A 603 -13.51 0.26 1.90
CA SER A 603 -14.76 0.32 1.14
C SER A 603 -15.34 1.74 1.13
N ASN A 604 -16.26 1.98 0.22
CA ASN A 604 -17.06 3.19 0.15
C ASN A 604 -18.53 2.92 0.56
N ARG A 605 -18.72 2.29 1.73
CA ARG A 605 -20.02 1.90 2.28
C ARG A 605 -21.07 3.02 2.25
N VAL A 606 -20.62 4.27 2.41
CA VAL A 606 -21.52 5.44 2.46
C VAL A 606 -22.03 5.86 1.09
N TYR A 607 -21.55 5.24 0.01
CA TYR A 607 -22.07 5.46 -1.33
C TYR A 607 -23.35 4.64 -1.57
N PRO A 608 -24.37 5.22 -2.18
CA PRO A 608 -24.58 6.64 -2.44
C PRO A 608 -25.15 7.39 -1.22
N ASP A 609 -25.57 6.69 -0.18
CA ASP A 609 -26.26 7.24 1.00
C ASP A 609 -25.60 6.78 2.31
N PRO A 610 -25.18 7.71 3.19
CA PRO A 610 -24.55 7.39 4.47
C PRO A 610 -25.47 6.64 5.44
N LYS A 611 -26.78 6.66 5.22
CA LYS A 611 -27.76 5.89 6.00
C LYS A 611 -27.68 4.37 5.77
N ASN A 612 -26.90 3.91 4.79
CA ASN A 612 -26.69 2.49 4.56
C ASN A 612 -25.95 1.84 5.74
N THR A 613 -26.66 1.07 6.57
CA THR A 613 -26.12 0.36 7.74
C THR A 613 -25.73 -1.09 7.46
N LYS A 614 -26.02 -1.60 6.25
CA LYS A 614 -25.89 -3.03 5.91
C LYS A 614 -24.50 -3.62 6.15
N LEU A 615 -23.43 -2.83 6.01
CA LEU A 615 -22.06 -3.30 6.32
C LEU A 615 -21.93 -3.71 7.78
N MET A 616 -22.52 -2.92 8.69
CA MET A 616 -22.52 -3.19 10.14
C MET A 616 -23.50 -4.33 10.47
N ASP A 617 -24.71 -4.32 9.93
CA ASP A 617 -25.76 -5.31 10.17
C ASP A 617 -25.30 -6.71 9.74
N LEU A 618 -24.65 -6.82 8.59
CA LEU A 618 -24.03 -8.05 8.09
C LEU A 618 -22.73 -8.43 8.82
N LYS A 619 -22.20 -7.53 9.67
CA LYS A 619 -20.93 -7.70 10.40
C LYS A 619 -19.74 -8.04 9.48
N THR A 620 -19.75 -7.56 8.23
CA THR A 620 -18.83 -8.00 7.16
C THR A 620 -17.36 -7.89 7.58
N ARG A 621 -16.91 -6.72 8.07
CA ARG A 621 -15.52 -6.51 8.52
C ARG A 621 -15.09 -7.51 9.58
N LYS A 622 -15.97 -7.77 10.54
CA LYS A 622 -15.73 -8.72 11.63
C LYS A 622 -15.69 -10.18 11.14
N LEU A 623 -16.57 -10.53 10.19
CA LEU A 623 -16.58 -11.88 9.60
C LEU A 623 -15.32 -12.13 8.77
N VAL A 624 -14.85 -11.14 7.99
CA VAL A 624 -13.56 -11.22 7.28
C VAL A 624 -12.42 -11.42 8.29
N HIS A 625 -12.34 -10.61 9.33
CA HIS A 625 -11.31 -10.74 10.36
C HIS A 625 -11.37 -12.11 11.07
N ARG A 626 -12.58 -12.61 11.34
CA ARG A 626 -12.77 -13.97 11.89
C ARG A 626 -12.29 -15.07 10.95
N ALA A 627 -12.53 -14.93 9.63
CA ALA A 627 -12.05 -15.90 8.63
C ALA A 627 -10.52 -15.95 8.60
N ILE A 628 -9.86 -14.78 8.72
CA ILE A 628 -8.40 -14.68 8.82
C ILE A 628 -7.90 -15.47 10.05
N TYR A 629 -8.46 -15.24 11.24
CA TYR A 629 -8.03 -15.97 12.45
C TYR A 629 -8.31 -17.48 12.35
N LYS A 630 -9.41 -17.89 11.71
CA LYS A 630 -9.71 -19.30 11.48
C LYS A 630 -8.76 -19.98 10.48
N SER A 631 -8.09 -19.22 9.64
CA SER A 631 -7.10 -19.74 8.69
C SER A 631 -5.71 -19.92 9.31
N LEU A 632 -5.45 -19.35 10.49
CA LEU A 632 -4.23 -19.62 11.26
C LEU A 632 -4.24 -21.08 11.72
N LYS A 633 -3.10 -21.76 11.58
CA LYS A 633 -2.91 -23.15 12.02
C LYS A 633 -2.35 -23.20 13.44
#